data_b35082bf659efa82a6ac6fc463dfa5bf
#
_entry.id   b35082bf659efa82a6ac6fc463dfa5bf
#
_cell.length_a   1.000
_cell.length_b   1.000
_cell.length_c   1.000
_cell.angle_alpha   90.00
_cell.angle_beta   90.00
_cell.angle_gamma   90.00
#
_symmetry.space_group_name_H-M   'P 1'
#
loop_
_entity.id
_entity.type
_entity.pdbx_description
1 polymer ?
#
loop_
_entity_poly.entity_id
_entity_poly.type
_entity_poly.pdbx_seq_one_letter_code
_entity_poly.pdbx_strand_id
1 'polypeptide(L)'
;MDPGSQVTSPIDEFGDYAALDPFFRIIEEGLAGFVDGGHFFDLLAEDVIFEYVISVPGYPRRVEGRRAVAELYRGYGSNIIVRSADGLDRSPDREASVIVLEYAVHGQAVQTGRPYDNRFVSVITIKERKVTHWRDYLDPVAVFNAIGWPAQ
;
A
#
# COMPACT_ATOMS: atom_id res chain seq x y z
N MET A 1 -3.22 -2.87 -34.51
CA MET A 1 -3.77 -3.23 -33.24
C MET A 1 -2.91 -4.28 -32.55
N ASP A 2 -2.70 -4.15 -31.31
CA ASP A 2 -1.91 -5.09 -30.56
C ASP A 2 -2.83 -5.90 -29.66
N PRO A 3 -3.19 -7.10 -30.05
CA PRO A 3 -4.11 -7.89 -29.24
C PRO A 3 -3.52 -8.29 -27.88
N GLY A 4 -2.19 -8.35 -27.78
CA GLY A 4 -1.57 -8.69 -26.51
C GLY A 4 -1.80 -7.66 -25.43
N SER A 5 -1.86 -6.39 -25.84
CA SER A 5 -2.06 -5.33 -24.87
C SER A 5 -3.48 -5.27 -24.36
N GLN A 6 -4.38 -5.97 -25.04
CA GLN A 6 -5.78 -5.98 -24.63
C GLN A 6 -6.03 -6.92 -23.46
N VAL A 7 -5.10 -7.80 -23.21
CA VAL A 7 -5.20 -8.67 -22.04
C VAL A 7 -4.74 -7.87 -20.84
N THR A 8 -5.55 -6.91 -20.46
CA THR A 8 -5.21 -6.10 -19.30
C THR A 8 -5.85 -6.71 -18.10
N SER A 9 -5.05 -6.91 -17.07
CA SER A 9 -5.60 -7.12 -15.76
C SER A 9 -5.99 -5.75 -15.20
N PRO A 10 -6.85 -5.70 -14.18
CA PRO A 10 -7.14 -4.43 -13.52
C PRO A 10 -5.89 -3.73 -13.02
N ILE A 11 -4.82 -4.48 -12.80
CA ILE A 11 -3.57 -3.96 -12.28
C ILE A 11 -2.77 -3.22 -13.34
N ASP A 12 -2.98 -3.55 -14.61
CA ASP A 12 -2.25 -2.90 -15.70
C ASP A 12 -2.66 -1.45 -15.89
N GLU A 13 -3.80 -1.06 -15.34
CA GLU A 13 -4.29 0.29 -15.44
C GLU A 13 -3.80 1.12 -14.26
N PHE A 14 -2.49 1.29 -14.19
CA PHE A 14 -1.90 1.99 -13.06
C PHE A 14 -2.30 3.46 -12.99
N GLY A 15 -2.85 4.00 -14.05
CA GLY A 15 -3.38 5.35 -14.02
C GLY A 15 -4.48 5.55 -13.00
N ASP A 16 -5.26 4.49 -12.71
CA ASP A 16 -6.31 4.55 -11.70
C ASP A 16 -5.76 4.71 -10.29
N TYR A 17 -4.45 4.51 -10.13
CA TYR A 17 -3.79 4.54 -8.84
C TYR A 17 -2.84 5.73 -8.69
N ALA A 18 -2.86 6.65 -9.64
CA ALA A 18 -1.91 7.78 -9.64
C ALA A 18 -1.98 8.60 -8.37
N ALA A 19 -3.15 8.66 -7.74
CA ALA A 19 -3.32 9.39 -6.48
C ALA A 19 -2.46 8.84 -5.35
N LEU A 20 -1.99 7.61 -5.46
CA LEU A 20 -1.19 6.95 -4.43
C LEU A 20 0.27 6.78 -4.85
N ASP A 21 0.69 7.31 -5.99
CA ASP A 21 2.03 7.10 -6.53
C ASP A 21 3.17 7.31 -5.53
N PRO A 22 3.21 8.38 -4.74
CA PRO A 22 4.30 8.54 -3.80
C PRO A 22 4.40 7.41 -2.77
N PHE A 23 3.26 6.85 -2.35
CA PHE A 23 3.27 5.70 -1.48
C PHE A 23 3.85 4.49 -2.19
N PHE A 24 3.40 4.20 -3.41
CA PHE A 24 3.93 3.05 -4.14
C PHE A 24 5.44 3.17 -4.33
N ARG A 25 5.93 4.36 -4.65
CA ARG A 25 7.35 4.58 -4.90
C ARG A 25 8.20 4.38 -3.65
N ILE A 26 7.74 4.85 -2.50
CA ILE A 26 8.56 4.68 -1.29
C ILE A 26 8.63 3.20 -0.89
N ILE A 27 7.57 2.42 -1.15
CA ILE A 27 7.60 0.99 -0.90
C ILE A 27 8.55 0.30 -1.88
N GLU A 28 8.47 0.66 -3.16
CA GLU A 28 9.37 0.11 -4.17
C GLU A 28 10.82 0.40 -3.81
N GLU A 29 11.11 1.59 -3.34
CA GLU A 29 12.44 1.96 -2.87
C GLU A 29 12.87 1.13 -1.67
N GLY A 30 11.98 0.96 -0.70
CA GLY A 30 12.28 0.20 0.51
C GLY A 30 12.53 -1.29 0.25
N LEU A 31 11.87 -1.85 -0.76
CA LEU A 31 12.01 -3.26 -1.10
C LEU A 31 13.00 -3.51 -2.23
N ALA A 32 13.61 -2.48 -2.78
CA ALA A 32 14.53 -2.60 -3.91
C ALA A 32 15.67 -3.56 -3.57
N GLY A 33 15.94 -4.48 -4.49
CA GLY A 33 16.97 -5.50 -4.30
C GLY A 33 16.48 -6.77 -3.66
N PHE A 34 15.30 -6.76 -3.05
CA PHE A 34 14.74 -7.94 -2.36
C PHE A 34 13.59 -8.57 -3.13
N VAL A 35 12.96 -7.82 -4.00
CA VAL A 35 11.80 -8.29 -4.77
C VAL A 35 11.98 -7.95 -6.24
N ASP A 36 11.20 -8.62 -7.09
CA ASP A 36 11.19 -8.37 -8.53
C ASP A 36 9.82 -7.82 -8.93
N GLY A 37 9.82 -6.84 -9.81
CA GLY A 37 8.62 -6.25 -10.38
C GLY A 37 8.83 -4.79 -10.70
N GLY A 38 8.05 -4.28 -11.65
CA GLY A 38 8.18 -2.88 -12.09
C GLY A 38 7.25 -1.92 -11.38
N HIS A 39 6.29 -2.43 -10.63
CA HIS A 39 5.33 -1.62 -9.89
C HIS A 39 4.98 -2.32 -8.59
N PHE A 40 4.46 -1.56 -7.63
CA PHE A 40 4.08 -2.08 -6.32
C PHE A 40 3.27 -3.37 -6.42
N PHE A 41 2.24 -3.40 -7.28
CA PHE A 41 1.40 -4.61 -7.39
C PHE A 41 2.17 -5.80 -7.96
N ASP A 42 3.16 -5.55 -8.81
CA ASP A 42 3.98 -6.62 -9.36
C ASP A 42 4.90 -7.25 -8.33
N LEU A 43 5.17 -6.55 -7.23
CA LEU A 43 6.02 -7.07 -6.17
C LEU A 43 5.30 -8.12 -5.32
N LEU A 44 3.99 -8.20 -5.44
CA LEU A 44 3.15 -9.05 -4.60
C LEU A 44 3.00 -10.43 -5.23
N ALA A 45 3.05 -11.47 -4.41
CA ALA A 45 2.67 -12.81 -4.85
C ALA A 45 1.17 -12.84 -5.16
N GLU A 46 0.74 -13.75 -6.03
CA GLU A 46 -0.67 -13.84 -6.37
C GLU A 46 -1.56 -14.12 -5.17
N ASP A 47 -1.05 -14.91 -4.23
CA ASP A 47 -1.77 -15.29 -3.02
C ASP A 47 -1.35 -14.48 -1.80
N VAL A 48 -0.84 -13.28 -1.99
CA VAL A 48 -0.40 -12.40 -0.92
C VAL A 48 -1.50 -12.18 0.11
N ILE A 49 -1.12 -12.04 1.36
CA ILE A 49 -2.04 -11.74 2.45
C ILE A 49 -1.67 -10.38 3.02
N PHE A 50 -2.65 -9.49 3.09
CA PHE A 50 -2.51 -8.19 3.75
C PHE A 50 -3.32 -8.21 5.03
N GLU A 51 -2.74 -7.70 6.11
CA GLU A 51 -3.42 -7.55 7.38
C GLU A 51 -3.24 -6.15 7.92
N TYR A 52 -4.32 -5.58 8.43
CA TYR A 52 -4.27 -4.38 9.26
C TYR A 52 -4.28 -4.83 10.70
N VAL A 53 -3.17 -4.68 11.37
CA VAL A 53 -2.99 -5.20 12.73
C VAL A 53 -3.81 -4.38 13.74
N ILE A 54 -3.83 -3.07 13.53
CA ILE A 54 -4.66 -2.19 14.35
C ILE A 54 -6.01 -2.06 13.67
N SER A 55 -7.08 -2.30 14.42
CA SER A 55 -8.43 -2.21 13.86
C SER A 55 -8.79 -0.76 13.57
N VAL A 56 -9.14 -0.51 12.32
CA VAL A 56 -9.63 0.80 11.89
C VAL A 56 -11.04 0.58 11.35
N PRO A 57 -12.05 1.19 11.96
CA PRO A 57 -13.42 1.04 11.44
C PRO A 57 -13.49 1.37 9.96
N GLY A 58 -14.17 0.53 9.20
CA GLY A 58 -14.28 0.69 7.77
C GLY A 58 -13.17 0.03 6.96
N TYR A 59 -12.08 -0.38 7.61
CA TYR A 59 -11.00 -1.09 6.92
C TYR A 59 -11.16 -2.59 7.14
N PRO A 60 -10.90 -3.42 6.12
CA PRO A 60 -10.86 -4.86 6.32
C PRO A 60 -9.68 -5.22 7.21
N ARG A 61 -9.84 -6.25 8.04
CA ARG A 61 -8.73 -6.73 8.86
C ARG A 61 -7.76 -7.56 8.06
N ARG A 62 -8.24 -8.22 7.04
CA ARG A 62 -7.45 -9.17 6.24
C ARG A 62 -7.97 -9.18 4.82
N VAL A 63 -7.04 -9.12 3.87
CA VAL A 63 -7.35 -9.19 2.44
C VAL A 63 -6.42 -10.24 1.83
N GLU A 64 -6.98 -11.17 1.07
CA GLU A 64 -6.20 -12.24 0.46
C GLU A 64 -6.23 -12.13 -1.05
N GLY A 65 -5.04 -12.19 -1.63
CA GLY A 65 -4.85 -12.20 -3.07
C GLY A 65 -4.51 -10.82 -3.62
N ARG A 66 -3.60 -10.83 -4.59
CA ARG A 66 -3.11 -9.60 -5.23
C ARG A 66 -4.22 -8.78 -5.84
N ARG A 67 -5.20 -9.44 -6.47
CA ARG A 67 -6.31 -8.75 -7.11
C ARG A 67 -7.17 -8.02 -6.08
N ALA A 68 -7.45 -8.67 -4.96
CA ALA A 68 -8.24 -8.06 -3.89
C ALA A 68 -7.50 -6.88 -3.26
N VAL A 69 -6.18 -6.97 -3.14
CA VAL A 69 -5.37 -5.86 -2.65
C VAL A 69 -5.43 -4.69 -3.62
N ALA A 70 -5.36 -4.96 -4.92
CA ALA A 70 -5.46 -3.90 -5.92
C ALA A 70 -6.81 -3.17 -5.84
N GLU A 71 -7.90 -3.91 -5.64
CA GLU A 71 -9.21 -3.29 -5.48
C GLU A 71 -9.30 -2.45 -4.20
N LEU A 72 -8.69 -2.92 -3.13
CA LEU A 72 -8.63 -2.16 -1.88
C LEU A 72 -7.95 -0.80 -2.10
N TYR A 73 -6.82 -0.80 -2.79
CA TYR A 73 -6.08 0.43 -3.03
C TYR A 73 -6.78 1.34 -4.03
N ARG A 74 -7.56 0.78 -4.95
CA ARG A 74 -8.38 1.61 -5.83
C ARG A 74 -9.33 2.46 -4.99
N GLY A 75 -9.93 1.87 -3.97
CA GLY A 75 -10.78 2.61 -3.05
C GLY A 75 -10.02 3.70 -2.29
N TYR A 76 -8.81 3.41 -1.85
CA TYR A 76 -8.01 4.42 -1.16
C TYR A 76 -7.69 5.60 -2.08
N GLY A 77 -7.34 5.34 -3.32
CA GLY A 77 -7.03 6.40 -4.28
C GLY A 77 -8.22 7.27 -4.60
N SER A 78 -9.44 6.79 -4.38
CA SER A 78 -10.65 7.59 -4.54
C SER A 78 -10.89 8.53 -3.36
N ASN A 79 -10.29 8.25 -2.22
CA ASN A 79 -10.55 8.99 -0.97
C ASN A 79 -9.38 9.85 -0.52
N ILE A 80 -8.17 9.49 -0.92
CA ILE A 80 -6.96 10.17 -0.46
C ILE A 80 -6.07 10.45 -1.66
N ILE A 81 -5.52 11.65 -1.72
CA ILE A 81 -4.45 11.96 -2.66
C ILE A 81 -3.16 12.04 -1.85
N VAL A 82 -2.22 11.16 -2.14
CA VAL A 82 -0.90 11.21 -1.51
C VAL A 82 -0.01 12.10 -2.34
N ARG A 83 0.56 13.12 -1.74
CA ARG A 83 1.40 14.09 -2.45
C ARG A 83 2.88 13.83 -2.27
N SER A 84 3.25 13.23 -1.13
CA SER A 84 4.63 12.89 -0.86
C SER A 84 4.69 11.76 0.16
N ALA A 85 5.83 11.10 0.21
CA ALA A 85 6.13 10.11 1.24
C ALA A 85 7.61 10.25 1.60
N ASP A 86 7.93 10.07 2.88
CA ASP A 86 9.28 10.29 3.35
C ASP A 86 9.58 9.48 4.60
N GLY A 87 10.76 9.71 5.17
CA GLY A 87 11.13 9.08 6.42
C GLY A 87 11.38 7.59 6.31
N LEU A 88 11.69 7.10 5.12
CA LEU A 88 11.90 5.67 4.92
C LEU A 88 13.08 5.17 5.73
N ASP A 89 12.81 4.17 6.55
CA ASP A 89 13.82 3.40 7.24
C ASP A 89 13.48 1.93 7.00
N ARG A 90 14.48 1.14 6.67
CA ARG A 90 14.24 -0.28 6.41
C ARG A 90 15.16 -1.13 7.24
N SER A 91 14.58 -2.19 7.79
CA SER A 91 15.28 -3.12 8.65
C SER A 91 15.01 -4.54 8.16
N PRO A 92 15.86 -5.08 7.29
CA PRO A 92 15.72 -6.47 6.89
C PRO A 92 16.24 -7.39 7.99
N ASP A 93 15.65 -8.58 8.11
CA ASP A 93 16.21 -9.58 8.98
C ASP A 93 17.48 -10.15 8.32
N ARG A 94 18.16 -11.05 9.03
CA ARG A 94 19.45 -11.58 8.57
C ARG A 94 19.38 -12.24 7.21
N GLU A 95 18.27 -12.91 6.92
CA GLU A 95 18.09 -13.63 5.67
C GLU A 95 17.32 -12.82 4.62
N ALA A 96 16.95 -11.60 4.94
CA ALA A 96 16.11 -10.75 4.09
C ALA A 96 14.79 -11.42 3.72
N SER A 97 14.26 -12.27 4.61
CA SER A 97 12.96 -12.90 4.43
C SER A 97 11.84 -12.09 5.05
N VAL A 98 12.17 -11.22 6.01
CA VAL A 98 11.23 -10.26 6.60
C VAL A 98 11.90 -8.90 6.59
N ILE A 99 11.21 -7.90 6.06
CA ILE A 99 11.71 -6.54 6.03
C ILE A 99 10.70 -5.66 6.73
N VAL A 100 11.16 -4.87 7.69
CA VAL A 100 10.31 -3.86 8.34
C VAL A 100 10.59 -2.52 7.68
N LEU A 101 9.54 -1.87 7.20
CA LEU A 101 9.62 -0.52 6.65
C LEU A 101 8.91 0.45 7.59
N GLU A 102 9.57 1.57 7.88
CA GLU A 102 8.93 2.70 8.54
C GLU A 102 8.93 3.87 7.56
N TYR A 103 7.83 4.58 7.47
CA TYR A 103 7.71 5.71 6.55
C TYR A 103 6.51 6.55 6.93
N ALA A 104 6.40 7.71 6.30
CA ALA A 104 5.26 8.59 6.45
C ALA A 104 4.71 8.96 5.07
N VAL A 105 3.40 9.18 5.00
CA VAL A 105 2.76 9.71 3.80
C VAL A 105 2.09 11.02 4.14
N HIS A 106 2.04 11.91 3.18
CA HIS A 106 1.47 13.24 3.31
C HIS A 106 0.58 13.53 2.12
N GLY A 107 -0.61 13.97 2.39
CA GLY A 107 -1.56 14.23 1.32
C GLY A 107 -2.81 14.94 1.82
N GLN A 108 -3.93 14.61 1.20
CA GLN A 108 -5.18 15.29 1.45
C GLN A 108 -6.34 14.34 1.22
N ALA A 109 -7.33 14.40 2.09
CA ALA A 109 -8.58 13.68 1.90
C ALA A 109 -9.40 14.40 0.83
N VAL A 110 -9.95 13.63 -0.11
CA VAL A 110 -10.65 14.19 -1.26
C VAL A 110 -11.93 14.90 -0.84
N GLN A 111 -12.74 14.26 0.01
CA GLN A 111 -14.06 14.80 0.34
C GLN A 111 -14.00 15.96 1.33
N THR A 112 -13.14 15.87 2.32
CA THR A 112 -13.09 16.89 3.37
C THR A 112 -12.12 18.03 3.04
N GLY A 113 -11.16 17.77 2.16
CA GLY A 113 -10.09 18.71 1.88
C GLY A 113 -9.07 18.82 3.00
N ARG A 114 -9.18 18.02 4.06
CA ARG A 114 -8.28 18.11 5.21
C ARG A 114 -6.95 17.43 4.90
N PRO A 115 -5.85 17.90 5.51
CA PRO A 115 -4.58 17.23 5.39
C PRO A 115 -4.65 15.80 5.89
N TYR A 116 -3.90 14.93 5.24
CA TYR A 116 -3.71 13.56 5.69
C TYR A 116 -2.22 13.32 5.85
N ASP A 117 -1.79 13.20 7.09
CA ASP A 117 -0.40 12.91 7.43
C ASP A 117 -0.42 11.67 8.31
N ASN A 118 0.20 10.60 7.84
CA ASN A 118 0.17 9.35 8.59
C ASN A 118 1.52 8.67 8.60
N ARG A 119 1.77 7.93 9.65
CA ARG A 119 3.01 7.15 9.81
C ARG A 119 2.66 5.68 9.80
N PHE A 120 3.55 4.89 9.20
CA PHE A 120 3.32 3.47 8.99
C PHE A 120 4.52 2.67 9.45
N VAL A 121 4.22 1.48 9.94
CA VAL A 121 5.19 0.39 10.04
C VAL A 121 4.60 -0.77 9.27
N SER A 122 5.33 -1.25 8.29
CA SER A 122 4.91 -2.39 7.47
C SER A 122 5.88 -3.53 7.68
N VAL A 123 5.37 -4.68 8.12
CA VAL A 123 6.17 -5.88 8.34
C VAL A 123 5.90 -6.82 7.16
N ILE A 124 6.91 -7.03 6.33
CA ILE A 124 6.74 -7.60 5.00
C ILE A 124 7.54 -8.88 4.90
N THR A 125 6.86 -9.99 4.62
CA THR A 125 7.48 -11.28 4.41
C THR A 125 7.68 -11.52 2.91
N ILE A 126 8.88 -11.96 2.54
CA ILE A 126 9.27 -12.18 1.15
C ILE A 126 9.67 -13.63 0.97
N LYS A 127 9.16 -14.24 -0.10
CA LYS A 127 9.56 -15.59 -0.55
C LYS A 127 9.70 -15.56 -2.06
N GLU A 128 10.79 -16.15 -2.54
CA GLU A 128 11.04 -16.23 -3.99
C GLU A 128 10.91 -14.89 -4.68
N ARG A 129 11.41 -13.84 -4.02
CA ARG A 129 11.47 -12.46 -4.52
C ARG A 129 10.09 -11.84 -4.73
N LYS A 130 9.08 -12.32 -3.99
CA LYS A 130 7.75 -11.71 -3.98
C LYS A 130 7.25 -11.54 -2.56
N VAL A 131 6.44 -10.52 -2.34
CA VAL A 131 5.81 -10.29 -1.05
C VAL A 131 4.70 -11.31 -0.87
N THR A 132 4.76 -12.09 0.20
CA THR A 132 3.75 -13.10 0.49
C THR A 132 2.85 -12.70 1.65
N HIS A 133 3.32 -11.82 2.53
CA HIS A 133 2.55 -11.38 3.68
C HIS A 133 2.93 -9.95 4.02
N TRP A 134 1.94 -9.13 4.26
CA TRP A 134 2.11 -7.71 4.59
C TRP A 134 1.27 -7.39 5.81
N ARG A 135 1.89 -6.94 6.89
CA ARG A 135 1.17 -6.50 8.07
C ARG A 135 1.40 -5.01 8.27
N ASP A 136 0.33 -4.26 8.25
CA ASP A 136 0.39 -2.81 8.39
C ASP A 136 -0.02 -2.37 9.77
N TYR A 137 0.76 -1.44 10.30
CA TYR A 137 0.45 -0.67 11.49
C TYR A 137 0.42 0.79 11.06
N LEU A 138 -0.67 1.45 11.33
CA LEU A 138 -0.84 2.86 10.98
C LEU A 138 -1.54 3.58 12.10
N ASP A 139 -1.53 4.91 12.05
CA ASP A 139 -2.19 5.73 13.07
C ASP A 139 -3.65 5.96 12.66
N PRO A 140 -4.61 5.33 13.36
CA PRO A 140 -6.02 5.49 13.02
C PRO A 140 -6.54 6.90 13.31
N VAL A 141 -5.95 7.61 14.26
CA VAL A 141 -6.37 8.97 14.55
C VAL A 141 -6.09 9.88 13.36
N ALA A 142 -4.95 9.67 12.68
CA ALA A 142 -4.64 10.44 11.48
C ALA A 142 -5.68 10.20 10.38
N VAL A 143 -6.14 8.96 10.25
CA VAL A 143 -7.20 8.63 9.28
C VAL A 143 -8.47 9.40 9.61
N PHE A 144 -8.93 9.30 10.85
CA PHE A 144 -10.19 9.92 11.25
C PHE A 144 -10.13 11.44 11.18
N ASN A 145 -9.01 12.04 11.52
CA ASN A 145 -8.85 13.48 11.42
C ASN A 145 -8.95 13.97 9.97
N ALA A 146 -8.53 13.14 9.02
CA ALA A 146 -8.58 13.50 7.61
C ALA A 146 -9.96 13.22 7.00
N ILE A 147 -10.47 12.00 7.17
CA ILE A 147 -11.70 11.60 6.47
C ILE A 147 -12.97 11.76 7.30
N GLY A 148 -12.83 11.96 8.59
CA GLY A 148 -13.95 12.07 9.51
C GLY A 148 -14.01 10.90 10.47
N TRP A 149 -14.47 11.18 11.69
CA TRP A 149 -14.60 10.16 12.72
C TRP A 149 -15.84 9.31 12.45
N PRO A 150 -15.79 8.01 12.79
CA PRO A 150 -16.96 7.15 12.61
C PRO A 150 -18.15 7.67 13.41
N ALA A 151 -19.34 7.46 12.88
CA ALA A 151 -20.56 7.78 13.61
C ALA A 151 -20.67 6.92 14.86
N GLN A 152 -21.17 7.52 15.92
CA GLN A 152 -21.40 6.82 17.18
C GLN A 152 -22.69 5.99 17.11
#